data_c3189ff07853f724e70a51b9cc4ecefb
#
_entry.id   c3189ff07853f724e70a51b9cc4ecefb
#
_cell.length_a   1.000
_cell.length_b   1.000
_cell.length_c   1.000
_cell.angle_alpha   90.00
_cell.angle_beta   90.00
_cell.angle_gamma   90.00
#
_symmetry.space_group_name_H-M   'P 1'
#
loop_
_entity.id
_entity.type
_entity.pdbx_description
1 polymer ?
#
loop_
_entity_poly.entity_id
_entity_poly.type
_entity_poly.pdbx_seq_one_letter_code
_entity_poly.pdbx_strand_id
1 'polypeptide(L)'
;RAQYEQDVKRVYYLSMEFLIGRTFTNALLALEMRETVRQALADFGVDLAAIADIEPDAALGNGGLGRLAACFLDSMATLGVPGFGYGIRYEYGMFRQTIVNGEQVEVPDYWLSHGNPWEFQRPEVTYRVQFGGHVQDRQQYGPARWVDSQDVLAMAYDTIIPGYGTQATNTLRLWSA
;
A
#
# COMPACT_ATOMS: atom_id res chain seq x y z
N ARG A 1 -10.06 -1.21 16.58
CA ARG A 1 -11.03 -1.38 17.65
C ARG A 1 -10.99 -0.18 18.59
N ALA A 2 -9.84 0.19 19.18
CA ALA A 2 -9.70 1.34 20.08
C ALA A 2 -10.21 2.67 19.49
N GLN A 3 -9.90 2.95 18.23
CA GLN A 3 -10.38 4.15 17.53
C GLN A 3 -11.92 4.18 17.35
N TYR A 4 -12.55 3.02 17.25
CA TYR A 4 -14.00 2.89 17.22
C TYR A 4 -14.64 3.14 18.59
N GLU A 5 -14.03 2.57 19.64
CA GLU A 5 -14.51 2.71 21.02
C GLU A 5 -14.38 4.15 21.53
N GLN A 6 -13.40 4.90 21.02
CA GLN A 6 -13.15 6.29 21.38
C GLN A 6 -13.86 7.30 20.47
N ASP A 7 -14.55 6.83 19.43
CA ASP A 7 -15.23 7.66 18.40
C ASP A 7 -14.36 8.81 17.85
N VAL A 8 -13.07 8.49 17.59
CA VAL A 8 -12.13 9.50 17.10
C VAL A 8 -12.38 9.86 15.66
N LYS A 9 -12.13 11.13 15.32
CA LYS A 9 -12.16 11.59 13.92
C LYS A 9 -11.03 10.91 13.13
N ARG A 10 -11.36 10.31 12.00
CA ARG A 10 -10.43 9.60 11.12
C ARG A 10 -10.12 10.42 9.88
N VAL A 11 -8.89 10.31 9.40
CA VAL A 11 -8.44 10.89 8.15
C VAL A 11 -8.36 9.80 7.09
N TYR A 12 -8.98 10.02 5.94
CA TYR A 12 -8.90 9.13 4.79
C TYR A 12 -8.11 9.83 3.69
N TYR A 13 -6.97 9.25 3.33
CA TYR A 13 -6.08 9.75 2.31
C TYR A 13 -6.23 8.90 1.04
N LEU A 14 -6.93 9.45 0.05
CA LEU A 14 -7.14 8.76 -1.23
C LEU A 14 -6.06 9.21 -2.22
N SER A 15 -5.34 8.24 -2.78
CA SER A 15 -4.33 8.49 -3.80
C SER A 15 -4.29 7.36 -4.82
N MET A 16 -4.07 7.73 -6.08
CA MET A 16 -3.78 6.75 -7.14
C MET A 16 -2.37 6.17 -7.01
N GLU A 17 -1.50 6.82 -6.23
CA GLU A 17 -0.10 6.44 -6.07
C GLU A 17 0.28 6.43 -4.59
N PHE A 18 0.99 5.37 -4.17
CA PHE A 18 1.68 5.30 -2.89
C PHE A 18 3.09 4.77 -3.14
N LEU A 19 4.08 5.66 -3.20
CA LEU A 19 5.48 5.29 -3.36
C LEU A 19 6.09 4.96 -1.99
N ILE A 20 5.76 3.79 -1.48
CA ILE A 20 6.18 3.34 -0.16
C ILE A 20 7.69 3.03 -0.13
N GLY A 21 8.20 2.38 -1.18
CA GLY A 21 9.58 1.92 -1.21
C GLY A 21 9.79 0.67 -0.35
N ARG A 22 10.97 0.55 0.25
CA ARG A 22 11.33 -0.55 1.14
C ARG A 22 10.81 -0.30 2.55
N THR A 23 10.18 -1.28 3.14
CA THR A 23 9.48 -1.16 4.43
C THR A 23 10.30 -1.69 5.60
N PHE A 24 11.20 -2.65 5.36
CA PHE A 24 11.95 -3.34 6.41
C PHE A 24 12.75 -2.40 7.31
N THR A 25 13.61 -1.57 6.72
CA THR A 25 14.43 -0.63 7.51
C THR A 25 13.60 0.44 8.19
N ASN A 26 12.51 0.89 7.55
CA ASN A 26 11.57 1.84 8.15
C ASN A 26 10.84 1.23 9.35
N ALA A 27 10.40 -0.03 9.24
CA ALA A 27 9.77 -0.75 10.34
C ALA A 27 10.73 -0.95 11.52
N LEU A 28 11.99 -1.34 11.26
CA LEU A 28 13.00 -1.48 12.32
C LEU A 28 13.29 -0.15 13.03
N LEU A 29 13.30 0.95 12.29
CA LEU A 29 13.50 2.29 12.86
C LEU A 29 12.29 2.70 13.71
N ALA A 30 11.07 2.54 13.19
CA ALA A 30 9.84 2.93 13.88
C ALA A 30 9.63 2.15 15.18
N LEU A 31 10.02 0.87 15.20
CA LEU A 31 9.92 -0.02 16.36
C LEU A 31 11.14 0.06 17.29
N GLU A 32 12.14 0.87 16.96
CA GLU A 32 13.42 0.98 17.71
C GLU A 32 14.16 -0.36 17.85
N MET A 33 13.97 -1.29 16.90
CA MET A 33 14.50 -2.66 16.94
C MET A 33 15.76 -2.87 16.10
N ARG A 34 16.27 -1.84 15.43
CA ARG A 34 17.36 -1.99 14.46
C ARG A 34 18.58 -2.69 15.04
N GLU A 35 19.04 -2.27 16.24
CA GLU A 35 20.24 -2.85 16.85
C GLU A 35 19.98 -4.28 17.35
N THR A 36 18.83 -4.54 17.93
CA THR A 36 18.44 -5.88 18.39
C THR A 36 18.41 -6.88 17.23
N VAL A 37 17.80 -6.48 16.11
CA VAL A 37 17.71 -7.34 14.91
C VAL A 37 19.08 -7.50 14.25
N ARG A 38 19.88 -6.43 14.17
CA ARG A 38 21.26 -6.50 13.67
C ARG A 38 22.08 -7.55 14.44
N GLN A 39 21.99 -7.52 15.77
CA GLN A 39 22.72 -8.44 16.62
C GLN A 39 22.23 -9.89 16.46
N ALA A 40 20.91 -10.10 16.46
CA ALA A 40 20.32 -11.40 16.24
C ALA A 40 20.73 -12.01 14.87
N LEU A 41 20.78 -11.22 13.82
CA LEU A 41 21.24 -11.66 12.49
C LEU A 41 22.73 -11.98 12.49
N ALA A 42 23.55 -11.19 13.18
CA ALA A 42 24.99 -11.43 13.30
C ALA A 42 25.31 -12.78 13.97
N ASP A 43 24.48 -13.23 14.93
CA ASP A 43 24.61 -14.54 15.56
C ASP A 43 24.44 -15.71 14.57
N PHE A 44 23.74 -15.46 13.45
CA PHE A 44 23.58 -16.39 12.32
C PHE A 44 24.55 -16.11 11.18
N GLY A 45 25.50 -15.19 11.35
CA GLY A 45 26.45 -14.80 10.30
C GLY A 45 25.82 -14.02 9.15
N VAL A 46 24.68 -13.35 9.38
CA VAL A 46 23.93 -12.61 8.37
C VAL A 46 24.09 -11.11 8.60
N ASP A 47 24.38 -10.36 7.53
CA ASP A 47 24.43 -8.92 7.57
C ASP A 47 23.04 -8.29 7.34
N LEU A 48 22.64 -7.39 8.23
CA LEU A 48 21.38 -6.67 8.14
C LEU A 48 21.26 -5.85 6.84
N ALA A 49 22.36 -5.22 6.40
CA ALA A 49 22.35 -4.43 5.17
C ALA A 49 22.10 -5.31 3.93
N ALA A 50 22.72 -6.50 3.90
CA ALA A 50 22.53 -7.45 2.81
C ALA A 50 21.06 -7.91 2.70
N ILE A 51 20.39 -8.13 3.85
CA ILE A 51 18.95 -8.46 3.85
C ILE A 51 18.11 -7.28 3.37
N ALA A 52 18.39 -6.08 3.86
CA ALA A 52 17.68 -4.87 3.46
C ALA A 52 17.77 -4.60 1.94
N ASP A 53 18.89 -4.98 1.32
CA ASP A 53 19.10 -4.80 -0.13
C ASP A 53 18.34 -5.80 -1.00
N ILE A 54 17.90 -6.92 -0.43
CA ILE A 54 17.09 -7.91 -1.16
C ILE A 54 15.62 -7.51 -1.27
N GLU A 55 15.14 -6.65 -0.35
CA GLU A 55 13.74 -6.24 -0.34
C GLU A 55 13.39 -5.47 -1.62
N PRO A 56 12.36 -5.91 -2.37
CA PRO A 56 11.89 -5.15 -3.53
C PRO A 56 11.20 -3.85 -3.09
N ASP A 57 11.36 -2.81 -3.88
CA ASP A 57 10.62 -1.58 -3.67
C ASP A 57 9.13 -1.76 -4.00
N ALA A 58 8.25 -1.38 -3.10
CA ALA A 58 6.85 -1.16 -3.43
C ALA A 58 6.71 0.17 -4.19
N ALA A 59 7.12 0.16 -5.46
CA ALA A 59 7.16 1.33 -6.33
C ALA A 59 5.79 1.57 -7.00
N LEU A 60 4.77 1.82 -6.17
CA LEU A 60 3.39 2.05 -6.63
C LEU A 60 3.12 3.54 -6.87
N GLY A 61 4.06 4.23 -7.44
CA GLY A 61 4.00 5.64 -7.76
C GLY A 61 5.18 6.11 -8.59
N ASN A 62 5.08 7.32 -9.15
CA ASN A 62 6.04 7.86 -10.09
C ASN A 62 7.00 8.89 -9.46
N GLY A 63 6.53 9.64 -8.48
CA GLY A 63 7.33 10.75 -7.95
C GLY A 63 6.72 11.40 -6.72
N GLY A 64 6.72 12.74 -6.69
CA GLY A 64 6.35 13.53 -5.53
C GLY A 64 4.95 13.27 -4.99
N LEU A 65 3.96 13.04 -5.84
CA LEU A 65 2.59 12.73 -5.43
C LEU A 65 2.52 11.46 -4.59
N GLY A 66 3.06 10.36 -5.12
CA GLY A 66 3.07 9.07 -4.44
C GLY A 66 3.94 9.07 -3.19
N ARG A 67 5.09 9.76 -3.21
CA ARG A 67 5.97 9.85 -2.04
C ARG A 67 5.38 10.74 -0.95
N LEU A 68 4.70 11.84 -1.30
CA LEU A 68 3.98 12.67 -0.34
C LEU A 68 2.90 11.88 0.39
N ALA A 69 2.13 11.08 -0.33
CA ALA A 69 1.11 10.21 0.26
C ALA A 69 1.73 9.22 1.28
N ALA A 70 2.84 8.58 0.93
CA ALA A 70 3.58 7.68 1.83
C ALA A 70 4.08 8.41 3.08
N CYS A 71 4.71 9.59 2.93
CA CYS A 71 5.22 10.38 4.04
C CYS A 71 4.11 10.89 4.97
N PHE A 72 2.95 11.25 4.43
CA PHE A 72 1.81 11.66 5.26
C PHE A 72 1.27 10.53 6.12
N LEU A 73 1.23 9.29 5.61
CA LEU A 73 0.82 8.14 6.42
C LEU A 73 1.78 7.93 7.60
N ASP A 74 3.08 7.98 7.37
CA ASP A 74 4.12 7.88 8.41
C ASP A 74 3.98 9.01 9.44
N SER A 75 3.83 10.25 8.98
CA SER A 75 3.70 11.43 9.85
C SER A 75 2.43 11.36 10.70
N MET A 76 1.30 10.99 10.10
CA MET A 76 0.04 10.82 10.84
C MET A 76 0.15 9.71 11.89
N ALA A 77 0.80 8.59 11.57
CA ALA A 77 1.02 7.51 12.52
C ALA A 77 1.90 7.98 13.69
N THR A 78 2.99 8.68 13.41
CA THR A 78 3.92 9.22 14.42
C THR A 78 3.24 10.23 15.33
N LEU A 79 2.34 11.05 14.81
CA LEU A 79 1.58 12.04 15.59
C LEU A 79 0.32 11.45 16.25
N GLY A 80 0.05 10.16 16.11
CA GLY A 80 -1.14 9.51 16.66
C GLY A 80 -2.45 9.93 15.98
N VAL A 81 -2.37 10.51 14.77
CA VAL A 81 -3.55 10.86 13.97
C VAL A 81 -4.09 9.61 13.30
N PRO A 82 -5.34 9.18 13.58
CA PRO A 82 -5.95 8.01 12.95
C PRO A 82 -6.09 8.21 11.44
N GLY A 83 -5.21 7.57 10.67
CA GLY A 83 -5.13 7.70 9.21
C GLY A 83 -5.36 6.39 8.47
N PHE A 84 -6.04 6.49 7.33
CA PHE A 84 -6.23 5.38 6.40
C PHE A 84 -5.86 5.86 5.00
N GLY A 85 -4.84 5.22 4.39
CA GLY A 85 -4.55 5.38 2.98
C GLY A 85 -5.42 4.43 2.14
N TYR A 86 -5.99 4.93 1.06
CA TYR A 86 -6.72 4.13 0.08
C TYR A 86 -6.14 4.32 -1.30
N GLY A 87 -5.78 3.23 -1.96
CA GLY A 87 -5.18 3.26 -3.29
C GLY A 87 -5.40 1.97 -4.08
N ILE A 88 -4.69 1.85 -5.18
CA ILE A 88 -4.73 0.69 -6.07
C ILE A 88 -3.50 -0.18 -5.79
N ARG A 89 -3.72 -1.49 -5.62
CA ARG A 89 -2.67 -2.48 -5.58
C ARG A 89 -2.31 -2.88 -7.00
N TYR A 90 -1.39 -2.13 -7.60
CA TYR A 90 -0.91 -2.43 -8.94
C TYR A 90 -0.19 -3.79 -8.95
N GLU A 91 -0.46 -4.59 -9.96
CA GLU A 91 0.18 -5.90 -10.16
C GLU A 91 1.68 -5.77 -10.43
N TYR A 92 2.06 -4.72 -11.13
CA TYR A 92 3.44 -4.36 -11.41
C TYR A 92 3.78 -3.03 -10.74
N GLY A 93 5.04 -2.90 -10.28
CA GLY A 93 5.58 -1.60 -9.93
C GLY A 93 5.64 -0.69 -11.16
N MET A 94 6.16 0.52 -10.99
CA MET A 94 6.19 1.51 -12.05
C MET A 94 6.82 0.97 -13.35
N PHE A 95 8.05 0.59 -13.30
CA PHE A 95 8.83 -0.23 -14.26
C PHE A 95 10.25 -0.38 -13.73
N ARG A 96 10.94 -1.41 -14.22
CA ARG A 96 12.37 -1.59 -13.98
C ARG A 96 13.16 -1.15 -15.21
N GLN A 97 14.23 -0.40 -14.98
CA GLN A 97 15.14 0.04 -16.02
C GLN A 97 16.29 -0.96 -16.16
N THR A 98 16.56 -1.36 -17.40
CA THR A 98 17.71 -2.21 -17.76
C THR A 98 18.51 -1.53 -18.86
N ILE A 99 19.79 -1.88 -18.96
CA ILE A 99 20.63 -1.42 -20.07
C ILE A 99 20.86 -2.61 -21.02
N VAL A 100 20.42 -2.45 -22.24
CA VAL A 100 20.60 -3.44 -23.32
C VAL A 100 21.33 -2.78 -24.49
N ASN A 101 22.50 -3.28 -24.87
CA ASN A 101 23.35 -2.73 -25.92
C ASN A 101 23.68 -1.24 -25.74
N GLY A 102 23.80 -0.78 -24.49
CA GLY A 102 24.11 0.63 -24.18
C GLY A 102 22.89 1.57 -24.15
N GLU A 103 21.70 1.08 -24.41
CA GLU A 103 20.45 1.82 -24.38
C GLU A 103 19.60 1.41 -23.18
N GLN A 104 18.89 2.38 -22.59
CA GLN A 104 17.91 2.11 -21.54
C GLN A 104 16.67 1.43 -22.11
N VAL A 105 16.27 0.34 -21.49
CA VAL A 105 15.04 -0.40 -21.80
C VAL A 105 14.20 -0.52 -20.53
N GLU A 106 12.91 -0.23 -20.65
CA GLU A 106 11.92 -0.39 -19.59
C GLU A 106 11.31 -1.79 -19.64
N VAL A 107 11.28 -2.46 -18.50
CA VAL A 107 10.69 -3.80 -18.36
C VAL A 107 9.73 -3.82 -17.18
N PRO A 108 8.74 -4.74 -17.15
CA PRO A 108 7.82 -4.87 -16.03
C PRO A 108 8.56 -5.08 -14.70
N ASP A 109 8.10 -4.40 -13.67
CA ASP A 109 8.60 -4.57 -12.30
C ASP A 109 7.73 -5.56 -11.54
N TYR A 110 8.20 -6.81 -11.44
CA TYR A 110 7.50 -7.90 -10.75
C TYR A 110 7.73 -7.85 -9.23
N TRP A 111 7.35 -6.76 -8.59
CA TRP A 111 7.60 -6.52 -7.17
C TRP A 111 6.94 -7.55 -6.24
N LEU A 112 5.93 -8.29 -6.70
CA LEU A 112 5.22 -9.33 -5.96
C LEU A 112 5.69 -10.76 -6.27
N SER A 113 6.75 -10.95 -7.05
CA SER A 113 7.20 -12.28 -7.49
C SER A 113 7.54 -13.25 -6.35
N HIS A 114 7.94 -12.73 -5.19
CA HIS A 114 8.23 -13.51 -3.99
C HIS A 114 7.19 -13.31 -2.87
N GLY A 115 6.03 -12.73 -3.21
CA GLY A 115 5.02 -12.29 -2.26
C GLY A 115 5.41 -10.97 -1.58
N ASN A 116 4.53 -10.49 -0.71
CA ASN A 116 4.75 -9.28 0.09
C ASN A 116 4.47 -9.60 1.57
N PRO A 117 5.51 -9.71 2.42
CA PRO A 117 5.32 -10.07 3.83
C PRO A 117 4.67 -8.96 4.66
N TRP A 118 4.59 -7.74 4.11
CA TRP A 118 4.07 -6.55 4.82
C TRP A 118 2.56 -6.37 4.66
N GLU A 119 1.92 -7.13 3.78
CA GLU A 119 0.49 -7.00 3.53
C GLU A 119 -0.32 -8.18 4.05
N PHE A 120 -1.54 -7.90 4.44
CA PHE A 120 -2.53 -8.87 4.86
C PHE A 120 -3.71 -8.82 3.90
N GLN A 121 -4.00 -9.94 3.26
CA GLN A 121 -5.21 -10.09 2.45
C GLN A 121 -6.45 -10.01 3.35
N ARG A 122 -7.47 -9.30 2.87
CA ARG A 122 -8.74 -9.13 3.57
C ARG A 122 -9.89 -9.63 2.70
N PRO A 123 -10.02 -10.96 2.51
CA PRO A 123 -11.07 -11.52 1.66
C PRO A 123 -12.49 -11.19 2.15
N GLU A 124 -12.65 -10.94 3.45
CA GLU A 124 -13.91 -10.47 4.04
C GLU A 124 -14.24 -9.00 3.67
N VAL A 125 -13.29 -8.29 3.08
CA VAL A 125 -13.46 -6.91 2.60
C VAL A 125 -13.32 -6.91 1.08
N THR A 126 -14.38 -7.38 0.43
CA THR A 126 -14.47 -7.45 -1.03
C THR A 126 -15.71 -6.70 -1.49
N TYR A 127 -15.54 -5.84 -2.49
CA TYR A 127 -16.62 -5.06 -3.06
C TYR A 127 -16.75 -5.33 -4.56
N ARG A 128 -17.99 -5.36 -5.02
CA ARG A 128 -18.31 -5.37 -6.43
C ARG A 128 -18.30 -3.92 -6.95
N VAL A 129 -17.44 -3.66 -7.92
CA VAL A 129 -17.31 -2.36 -8.60
C VAL A 129 -17.77 -2.54 -10.03
N GLN A 130 -18.61 -1.62 -10.51
CA GLN A 130 -19.16 -1.68 -11.86
C GLN A 130 -18.41 -0.69 -12.78
N PHE A 131 -18.08 -1.14 -13.98
CA PHE A 131 -17.41 -0.35 -15.00
C PHE A 131 -18.22 -0.33 -16.30
N GLY A 132 -18.07 0.75 -17.07
CA GLY A 132 -18.78 0.92 -18.35
C GLY A 132 -20.29 1.01 -18.20
N GLY A 133 -21.03 0.49 -19.15
CA GLY A 133 -22.49 0.55 -19.16
C GLY A 133 -23.04 1.95 -19.40
N HIS A 134 -24.34 2.09 -19.17
CA HIS A 134 -25.03 3.37 -19.30
C HIS A 134 -26.16 3.49 -18.28
N VAL A 135 -26.59 4.69 -18.02
CA VAL A 135 -27.77 4.96 -17.18
C VAL A 135 -29.01 4.87 -18.04
N GLN A 136 -29.87 3.91 -17.76
CA GLN A 136 -31.18 3.80 -18.38
C GLN A 136 -32.11 4.87 -17.79
N ASP A 137 -32.66 5.72 -18.66
CA ASP A 137 -33.55 6.80 -18.27
C ASP A 137 -34.81 6.31 -17.54
N ARG A 138 -35.32 7.16 -16.69
CA ARG A 138 -36.57 6.92 -15.95
C ARG A 138 -37.72 6.61 -16.90
N GLN A 139 -38.21 5.38 -16.89
CA GLN A 139 -39.57 5.13 -17.36
C GLN A 139 -40.53 5.75 -16.32
N GLN A 140 -41.13 6.81 -16.66
CA GLN A 140 -42.19 7.66 -16.09
C GLN A 140 -42.31 7.83 -14.56
N TYR A 141 -41.77 6.96 -13.67
CA TYR A 141 -41.78 7.10 -12.18
C TYR A 141 -40.77 6.15 -11.44
N GLY A 142 -39.80 5.57 -12.12
CA GLY A 142 -38.82 4.66 -11.50
C GLY A 142 -37.46 5.33 -11.20
N PRO A 143 -36.63 4.75 -10.31
CA PRO A 143 -35.25 5.20 -10.13
C PRO A 143 -34.45 4.92 -11.41
N ALA A 144 -33.48 5.80 -11.72
CA ALA A 144 -32.51 5.52 -12.78
C ALA A 144 -31.73 4.24 -12.45
N ARG A 145 -31.45 3.41 -13.46
CA ARG A 145 -30.71 2.17 -13.31
C ARG A 145 -29.43 2.22 -14.13
N TRP A 146 -28.33 1.79 -13.55
CA TRP A 146 -27.09 1.56 -14.27
C TRP A 146 -27.13 0.14 -14.84
N VAL A 147 -27.09 0.00 -16.17
CA VAL A 147 -27.25 -1.25 -16.90
C VAL A 147 -26.08 -1.48 -17.87
N ASP A 148 -25.92 -2.74 -18.29
CA ASP A 148 -24.86 -3.19 -19.21
C ASP A 148 -23.44 -2.87 -18.71
N SER A 149 -23.25 -2.85 -17.39
CA SER A 149 -21.97 -2.70 -16.75
C SER A 149 -21.23 -4.03 -16.63
N GLN A 150 -19.90 -3.98 -16.59
CA GLN A 150 -19.05 -5.09 -16.24
C GLN A 150 -18.75 -5.04 -14.73
N ASP A 151 -18.96 -6.16 -14.04
CA ASP A 151 -18.65 -6.27 -12.63
C ASP A 151 -17.20 -6.72 -12.43
N VAL A 152 -16.48 -6.03 -11.55
CA VAL A 152 -15.14 -6.38 -11.08
C VAL A 152 -15.17 -6.51 -9.56
N LEU A 153 -14.59 -7.58 -9.04
CA LEU A 153 -14.47 -7.77 -7.58
C LEU A 153 -13.16 -7.16 -7.10
N ALA A 154 -13.25 -6.16 -6.24
CA ALA A 154 -12.10 -5.50 -5.63
C ALA A 154 -11.91 -6.03 -4.20
N MET A 155 -10.78 -6.71 -3.96
CA MET A 155 -10.40 -7.22 -2.64
C MET A 155 -9.37 -6.31 -2.00
N ALA A 156 -9.49 -6.11 -0.68
CA ALA A 156 -8.58 -5.27 0.08
C ALA A 156 -7.32 -6.02 0.53
N TYR A 157 -6.19 -5.30 0.53
CA TYR A 157 -4.91 -5.69 1.10
C TYR A 157 -4.45 -4.59 2.04
N ASP A 158 -4.25 -4.92 3.31
CA ASP A 158 -3.87 -3.97 4.35
C ASP A 158 -2.39 -4.06 4.68
N THR A 159 -1.68 -2.93 4.62
CA THR A 159 -0.31 -2.78 5.12
C THR A 159 -0.33 -1.89 6.35
N ILE A 160 0.37 -2.33 7.40
CA ILE A 160 0.51 -1.55 8.65
C ILE A 160 1.59 -0.50 8.45
N ILE A 161 1.26 0.75 8.80
CA ILE A 161 2.19 1.87 8.80
C ILE A 161 2.48 2.22 10.27
N PRO A 162 3.63 1.83 10.82
CA PRO A 162 3.98 2.12 12.22
C PRO A 162 4.41 3.57 12.38
N GLY A 163 4.02 4.19 13.49
CA GLY A 163 4.54 5.50 13.89
C GLY A 163 5.91 5.36 14.56
N TYR A 164 6.78 6.36 14.39
CA TYR A 164 8.10 6.37 15.01
C TYR A 164 8.01 6.67 16.51
N GLY A 165 8.62 5.80 17.32
CA GLY A 165 8.68 5.96 18.79
C GLY A 165 7.32 6.00 19.48
N THR A 166 6.28 5.40 18.88
CA THR A 166 4.91 5.36 19.41
C THR A 166 4.26 4.00 19.18
N GLN A 167 3.20 3.70 19.91
CA GLN A 167 2.39 2.50 19.70
C GLN A 167 1.28 2.71 18.66
N ALA A 168 1.17 3.92 18.10
CA ALA A 168 0.17 4.21 17.09
C ALA A 168 0.56 3.60 15.73
N THR A 169 -0.43 3.10 15.02
CA THR A 169 -0.29 2.60 13.66
C THR A 169 -1.41 3.12 12.79
N ASN A 170 -1.10 3.36 11.52
CA ASN A 170 -2.08 3.61 10.48
C ASN A 170 -2.17 2.43 9.50
N THR A 171 -3.14 2.45 8.63
CA THR A 171 -3.35 1.40 7.65
C THR A 171 -3.30 2.00 6.24
N LEU A 172 -2.49 1.39 5.39
CA LEU A 172 -2.60 1.57 3.95
C LEU A 172 -3.41 0.40 3.38
N ARG A 173 -4.59 0.69 2.83
CA ARG A 173 -5.44 -0.28 2.17
C ARG A 173 -5.37 -0.10 0.67
N LEU A 174 -4.83 -1.10 0.00
CA LEU A 174 -4.77 -1.16 -1.45
C LEU A 174 -5.80 -2.16 -1.98
N TRP A 175 -6.41 -1.83 -3.11
CA TRP A 175 -7.44 -2.64 -3.73
C TRP A 175 -6.89 -3.32 -4.99
N SER A 176 -7.13 -4.64 -5.08
CA SER A 176 -6.82 -5.46 -6.24
C SER A 176 -8.11 -6.04 -6.82
N ALA A 177 -8.17 -6.08 -8.15
CA ALA A 177 -9.24 -6.69 -8.93
C ALA A 177 -8.89 -8.13 -9.32
#